data_d76b1bbf816935c53865a5f4c1e25a59
#
_entry.id   d76b1bbf816935c53865a5f4c1e25a59
#
_cell.length_a   1.000
_cell.length_b   1.000
_cell.length_c   1.000
_cell.angle_alpha   90.00
_cell.angle_beta   90.00
_cell.angle_gamma   90.00
#
_symmetry.space_group_name_H-M   'P 1'
#
loop_
_entity.id
_entity.type
_entity.pdbx_description
1 polymer ?
#
loop_
_entity_poly.entity_id
_entity_poly.type
_entity_poly.pdbx_seq_one_letter_code
_entity_poly.pdbx_strand_id
1 'polypeptide(L)'
;RAVPQRISYAPVITFSLQSGSNGNAIYVEAGDVRLLFDAGISARLAETRMKVHGRSLQGCDALIISHNHSDHVKGAGTIHRRFRMPIYLTESVYQAIRPQLGLLRETGRFVPGDTLTFRDVKVHTILTPHDGIDTVCFVIEHDGRRLGIFTALGHPFPALREALSVIDAAYLESNYDPDMLRISPYSDFLKRRITGDGGHISNDEAADLSKTCVNPR
;
A
#
# COMPACT_ATOMS: atom_id res chain seq x y z
N ARG A 1 43.57 9.61 12.91
CA ARG A 1 42.17 10.02 12.76
C ARG A 1 41.48 8.86 12.05
N ALA A 2 40.59 8.15 12.76
CA ALA A 2 39.78 7.10 12.16
C ALA A 2 38.82 7.74 11.15
N VAL A 3 38.85 7.25 9.91
CA VAL A 3 37.85 7.62 8.88
C VAL A 3 36.51 7.00 9.37
N PRO A 4 35.42 7.79 9.49
CA PRO A 4 34.15 7.22 9.86
C PRO A 4 33.75 6.18 8.81
N GLN A 5 33.52 4.93 9.24
CA GLN A 5 32.95 3.90 8.39
C GLN A 5 31.61 4.42 7.84
N ARG A 6 31.51 4.54 6.52
CA ARG A 6 30.20 4.79 5.87
C ARG A 6 29.31 3.61 6.21
N ILE A 7 28.28 3.84 7.00
CA ILE A 7 27.22 2.87 7.20
C ILE A 7 26.58 2.68 5.82
N SER A 8 26.81 1.54 5.20
CA SER A 8 26.18 1.16 3.93
C SER A 8 24.84 0.54 4.29
N TYR A 9 23.78 1.29 4.16
CA TYR A 9 22.41 0.75 4.26
C TYR A 9 22.08 -0.06 3.02
N ALA A 10 21.45 -1.22 3.20
CA ALA A 10 20.88 -1.97 2.09
C ALA A 10 19.76 -1.14 1.44
N PRO A 11 19.76 -0.96 0.10
CA PRO A 11 18.79 -0.12 -0.58
C PRO A 11 17.37 -0.74 -0.46
N VAL A 12 16.38 0.11 -0.21
CA VAL A 12 14.97 -0.23 -0.43
C VAL A 12 14.60 0.22 -1.83
N ILE A 13 14.22 -0.73 -2.69
CA ILE A 13 13.78 -0.49 -4.06
C ILE A 13 12.25 -0.59 -4.08
N THR A 14 11.60 0.41 -4.63
CA THR A 14 10.14 0.41 -4.72
C THR A 14 9.67 1.13 -5.98
N PHE A 15 8.55 0.66 -6.52
CA PHE A 15 7.86 1.34 -7.62
C PHE A 15 6.37 0.97 -7.65
N SER A 16 5.54 1.93 -8.03
CA SER A 16 4.13 1.69 -8.26
C SER A 16 3.93 1.01 -9.61
N LEU A 17 3.30 -0.15 -9.61
CA LEU A 17 2.86 -0.82 -10.84
C LEU A 17 1.61 -0.15 -11.41
N GLN A 18 0.75 0.35 -10.55
CA GLN A 18 -0.47 1.09 -10.86
C GLN A 18 -0.94 1.84 -9.62
N SER A 19 -1.60 2.98 -9.83
CA SER A 19 -2.34 3.70 -8.78
C SER A 19 -3.65 4.26 -9.33
N GLY A 20 -4.60 4.54 -8.40
CA GLY A 20 -5.92 5.10 -8.71
C GLY A 20 -6.99 4.06 -8.96
N SER A 21 -8.21 4.52 -9.29
CA SER A 21 -9.44 3.72 -9.40
C SER A 21 -9.40 2.57 -10.41
N ASN A 22 -8.42 2.57 -11.32
CA ASN A 22 -8.23 1.49 -12.29
C ASN A 22 -7.42 0.31 -11.72
N GLY A 23 -6.88 0.46 -10.53
CA GLY A 23 -6.16 -0.58 -9.80
C GLY A 23 -4.95 -0.04 -9.08
N ASN A 24 -4.62 -0.66 -7.94
CA ASN A 24 -3.48 -0.32 -7.11
C ASN A 24 -2.59 -1.55 -6.97
N ALA A 25 -1.29 -1.37 -7.12
CA ALA A 25 -0.28 -2.38 -6.86
C ALA A 25 1.08 -1.71 -6.70
N ILE A 26 1.76 -1.94 -5.58
CA ILE A 26 3.07 -1.37 -5.27
C ILE A 26 4.03 -2.50 -4.95
N TYR A 27 5.19 -2.52 -5.61
CA TYR A 27 6.27 -3.45 -5.33
C TYR A 27 7.30 -2.82 -4.41
N VAL A 28 7.79 -3.62 -3.46
CA VAL A 28 8.87 -3.25 -2.54
C VAL A 28 9.89 -4.40 -2.46
N GLU A 29 11.17 -4.06 -2.62
CA GLU A 29 12.30 -4.96 -2.42
C GLU A 29 13.20 -4.33 -1.36
N ALA A 30 13.46 -5.04 -0.27
CA ALA A 30 14.30 -4.61 0.84
C ALA A 30 15.19 -5.79 1.25
N GLY A 31 16.49 -5.64 1.08
CA GLY A 31 17.42 -6.77 1.18
C GLY A 31 17.03 -7.91 0.25
N ASP A 32 16.86 -9.11 0.80
CA ASP A 32 16.44 -10.30 0.07
C ASP A 32 14.92 -10.54 0.07
N VAL A 33 14.14 -9.60 0.63
CA VAL A 33 12.67 -9.69 0.74
C VAL A 33 11.99 -8.91 -0.36
N ARG A 34 11.00 -9.53 -1.01
CA ARG A 34 10.23 -8.95 -2.12
C ARG A 34 8.74 -9.04 -1.81
N LEU A 35 8.10 -7.91 -1.69
CA LEU A 35 6.69 -7.80 -1.30
C LEU A 35 5.89 -7.09 -2.39
N LEU A 36 4.66 -7.54 -2.59
CA LEU A 36 3.66 -6.84 -3.38
C LEU A 36 2.55 -6.35 -2.45
N PHE A 37 2.24 -5.07 -2.51
CA PHE A 37 1.14 -4.45 -1.77
C PHE A 37 0.01 -4.19 -2.73
N ASP A 38 -1.14 -4.79 -2.44
CA ASP A 38 -2.34 -4.83 -3.26
C ASP A 38 -2.15 -5.46 -4.66
N ALA A 39 -3.26 -5.85 -5.24
CA ALA A 39 -3.33 -6.55 -6.51
C ALA A 39 -4.56 -6.11 -7.32
N GLY A 40 -4.73 -4.80 -7.43
CA GLY A 40 -5.85 -4.18 -8.18
C GLY A 40 -5.70 -4.24 -9.68
N ILE A 41 -4.72 -4.95 -10.21
CA ILE A 41 -4.49 -5.15 -11.65
C ILE A 41 -4.35 -6.63 -12.00
N SER A 42 -4.50 -6.98 -13.27
CA SER A 42 -4.34 -8.38 -13.69
C SER A 42 -2.89 -8.87 -13.52
N ALA A 43 -2.72 -10.15 -13.25
CA ALA A 43 -1.42 -10.79 -13.13
C ALA A 43 -0.52 -10.57 -14.38
N ARG A 44 -1.14 -10.51 -15.57
CA ARG A 44 -0.42 -10.24 -16.82
C ARG A 44 0.11 -8.80 -16.85
N LEU A 45 -0.72 -7.82 -16.49
CA LEU A 45 -0.32 -6.41 -16.49
C LEU A 45 0.75 -6.15 -15.41
N ALA A 46 0.56 -6.72 -14.20
CA ALA A 46 1.54 -6.61 -13.13
C ALA A 46 2.92 -7.15 -13.57
N GLU A 47 2.97 -8.36 -14.14
CA GLU A 47 4.21 -8.95 -14.63
C GLU A 47 4.84 -8.16 -15.79
N THR A 48 4.02 -7.59 -16.70
CA THR A 48 4.53 -6.73 -17.77
C THR A 48 5.22 -5.49 -17.20
N ARG A 49 4.64 -4.86 -16.17
CA ARG A 49 5.21 -3.67 -15.52
C ARG A 49 6.44 -3.99 -14.67
N MET A 50 6.45 -5.14 -14.00
CA MET A 50 7.64 -5.64 -13.29
C MET A 50 8.86 -5.76 -14.24
N LYS A 51 8.63 -6.28 -15.46
CA LYS A 51 9.70 -6.43 -16.47
C LYS A 51 10.31 -5.12 -16.92
N VAL A 52 9.55 -4.03 -16.95
CA VAL A 52 10.08 -2.69 -17.27
C VAL A 52 11.19 -2.28 -16.29
N HIS A 53 11.09 -2.74 -15.03
CA HIS A 53 12.08 -2.50 -13.98
C HIS A 53 13.10 -3.63 -13.83
N GLY A 54 13.16 -4.57 -14.79
CA GLY A 54 14.06 -5.72 -14.69
C GLY A 54 13.71 -6.68 -13.55
N ARG A 55 12.45 -6.72 -13.13
CA ARG A 55 11.93 -7.55 -12.03
C ARG A 55 10.85 -8.50 -12.52
N SER A 56 10.46 -9.46 -11.67
CA SER A 56 9.38 -10.41 -11.90
C SER A 56 8.61 -10.62 -10.61
N LEU A 57 7.32 -10.94 -10.72
CA LEU A 57 6.52 -11.41 -9.59
C LEU A 57 6.93 -12.83 -9.14
N GLN A 58 7.64 -13.57 -9.99
CA GLN A 58 8.17 -14.86 -9.61
C GLN A 58 9.22 -14.70 -8.50
N GLY A 59 9.03 -15.38 -7.39
CA GLY A 59 9.91 -15.29 -6.23
C GLY A 59 9.64 -14.12 -5.30
N CYS A 60 8.49 -13.43 -5.43
CA CYS A 60 8.01 -12.55 -4.38
C CYS A 60 7.59 -13.37 -3.16
N ASP A 61 7.95 -12.89 -1.97
CA ASP A 61 7.72 -13.57 -0.70
C ASP A 61 6.27 -13.48 -0.24
N ALA A 62 5.58 -12.36 -0.52
CA ALA A 62 4.19 -12.18 -0.14
C ALA A 62 3.46 -11.11 -0.97
N LEU A 63 2.13 -11.29 -1.09
CA LEU A 63 1.14 -10.30 -1.46
C LEU A 63 0.40 -9.88 -0.19
N ILE A 64 0.42 -8.60 0.14
CA ILE A 64 -0.24 -8.05 1.33
C ILE A 64 -1.38 -7.17 0.86
N ILE A 65 -2.60 -7.43 1.33
CA ILE A 65 -3.82 -6.72 0.91
C ILE A 65 -4.21 -5.71 1.99
N SER A 66 -4.43 -4.47 1.56
CA SER A 66 -4.80 -3.36 2.43
C SER A 66 -6.28 -3.42 2.85
N HIS A 67 -7.20 -3.71 1.92
CA HIS A 67 -8.65 -3.78 2.15
C HIS A 67 -9.37 -4.47 0.99
N ASN A 68 -10.71 -4.50 1.02
CA ASN A 68 -11.55 -5.31 0.14
C ASN A 68 -12.01 -4.64 -1.17
N HIS A 69 -11.68 -3.39 -1.46
CA HIS A 69 -12.13 -2.74 -2.69
C HIS A 69 -11.54 -3.41 -3.93
N SER A 70 -12.32 -3.45 -5.01
CA SER A 70 -11.97 -4.22 -6.22
C SER A 70 -10.69 -3.76 -6.90
N ASP A 71 -10.41 -2.46 -6.86
CA ASP A 71 -9.18 -1.86 -7.38
C ASP A 71 -7.94 -2.13 -6.51
N HIS A 72 -8.09 -2.88 -5.41
CA HIS A 72 -7.01 -3.41 -4.58
C HIS A 72 -6.90 -4.94 -4.64
N VAL A 73 -7.95 -5.66 -5.01
CA VAL A 73 -7.98 -7.14 -4.85
C VAL A 73 -8.28 -7.94 -6.10
N LYS A 74 -8.80 -7.34 -7.19
CA LYS A 74 -9.32 -8.10 -8.35
C LYS A 74 -8.34 -9.07 -9.00
N GLY A 75 -7.02 -8.83 -8.89
CA GLY A 75 -5.97 -9.69 -9.40
C GLY A 75 -5.39 -10.69 -8.39
N ALA A 76 -5.72 -10.54 -7.09
CA ALA A 76 -5.04 -11.21 -6.00
C ALA A 76 -5.03 -12.74 -6.12
N GLY A 77 -6.19 -13.37 -6.33
CA GLY A 77 -6.28 -14.82 -6.46
C GLY A 77 -5.51 -15.37 -7.68
N THR A 78 -5.50 -14.62 -8.80
CA THR A 78 -4.75 -15.02 -10.01
C THR A 78 -3.25 -14.89 -9.79
N ILE A 79 -2.79 -13.82 -9.15
CA ILE A 79 -1.37 -13.62 -8.80
C ILE A 79 -0.91 -14.73 -7.86
N HIS A 80 -1.65 -14.99 -6.79
CA HIS A 80 -1.37 -16.07 -5.86
C HIS A 80 -1.14 -17.42 -6.57
N ARG A 81 -2.11 -17.85 -7.38
CA ARG A 81 -2.04 -19.17 -8.04
C ARG A 81 -0.92 -19.23 -9.08
N ARG A 82 -0.73 -18.16 -9.87
CA ARG A 82 0.25 -18.14 -10.96
C ARG A 82 1.68 -18.11 -10.46
N PHE A 83 1.96 -17.34 -9.41
CA PHE A 83 3.31 -17.13 -8.89
C PHE A 83 3.57 -17.88 -7.59
N ARG A 84 2.58 -18.63 -7.08
CA ARG A 84 2.63 -19.32 -5.77
C ARG A 84 2.98 -18.37 -4.62
N MET A 85 2.50 -17.14 -4.71
CA MET A 85 2.79 -16.07 -3.77
C MET A 85 1.80 -16.12 -2.60
N PRO A 86 2.23 -16.31 -1.35
CA PRO A 86 1.35 -16.26 -0.19
C PRO A 86 0.58 -14.94 -0.10
N ILE A 87 -0.69 -14.99 0.32
CA ILE A 87 -1.52 -13.77 0.54
C ILE A 87 -1.68 -13.53 2.02
N TYR A 88 -1.43 -12.28 2.45
CA TYR A 88 -1.65 -11.78 3.80
C TYR A 88 -2.77 -10.73 3.78
N LEU A 89 -3.78 -10.91 4.63
CA LEU A 89 -4.95 -10.04 4.73
C LEU A 89 -5.64 -10.25 6.09
N THR A 90 -6.50 -9.32 6.50
CA THR A 90 -7.31 -9.53 7.71
C THR A 90 -8.37 -10.62 7.46
N GLU A 91 -8.87 -11.22 8.54
CA GLU A 91 -9.93 -12.26 8.41
C GLU A 91 -11.21 -11.67 7.82
N SER A 92 -11.59 -10.45 8.21
CA SER A 92 -12.79 -9.78 7.69
C SER A 92 -12.68 -9.51 6.18
N VAL A 93 -11.52 -9.03 5.72
CA VAL A 93 -11.24 -8.85 4.28
C VAL A 93 -11.30 -10.19 3.55
N TYR A 94 -10.69 -11.24 4.10
CA TYR A 94 -10.75 -12.58 3.50
C TYR A 94 -12.18 -13.07 3.32
N GLN A 95 -13.03 -12.96 4.34
CA GLN A 95 -14.42 -13.40 4.24
C GLN A 95 -15.19 -12.61 3.18
N ALA A 96 -14.96 -11.31 3.08
CA ALA A 96 -15.62 -10.46 2.10
C ALA A 96 -15.24 -10.76 0.64
N ILE A 97 -13.97 -11.09 0.38
CA ILE A 97 -13.47 -11.27 -1.01
C ILE A 97 -13.23 -12.75 -1.37
N ARG A 98 -13.44 -13.68 -0.45
CA ARG A 98 -13.22 -15.13 -0.66
C ARG A 98 -13.78 -15.67 -1.99
N PRO A 99 -15.00 -15.32 -2.42
CA PRO A 99 -15.53 -15.79 -3.71
C PRO A 99 -14.68 -15.34 -4.92
N GLN A 100 -14.04 -14.17 -4.83
CA GLN A 100 -13.21 -13.60 -5.90
C GLN A 100 -11.80 -14.20 -5.91
N LEU A 101 -11.28 -14.61 -4.75
CA LEU A 101 -9.93 -15.17 -4.61
C LEU A 101 -9.81 -16.54 -5.26
N GLY A 102 -10.88 -17.34 -5.24
CA GLY A 102 -10.84 -18.75 -5.64
C GLY A 102 -10.01 -19.58 -4.66
N LEU A 103 -9.46 -20.69 -5.14
CA LEU A 103 -8.67 -21.58 -4.30
C LEU A 103 -7.34 -20.94 -3.91
N LEU A 104 -7.11 -20.82 -2.61
CA LEU A 104 -5.84 -20.37 -2.01
C LEU A 104 -5.13 -21.56 -1.34
N ARG A 105 -3.79 -21.60 -1.46
CA ARG A 105 -2.94 -22.64 -0.85
C ARG A 105 -2.25 -22.14 0.42
N GLU A 106 -1.69 -20.93 0.36
CA GLU A 106 -0.95 -20.32 1.47
C GLU A 106 -1.50 -18.94 1.76
N THR A 107 -1.94 -18.72 2.98
CA THR A 107 -2.50 -17.45 3.44
C THR A 107 -2.03 -17.16 4.85
N GLY A 108 -1.60 -15.91 5.09
CA GLY A 108 -1.40 -15.35 6.43
C GLY A 108 -2.59 -14.51 6.84
N ARG A 109 -2.81 -14.38 8.14
CA ARG A 109 -3.80 -13.48 8.73
C ARG A 109 -3.08 -12.49 9.63
N PHE A 110 -3.61 -11.28 9.68
CA PHE A 110 -3.17 -10.25 10.62
C PHE A 110 -4.38 -9.45 11.11
N VAL A 111 -4.19 -8.69 12.17
CA VAL A 111 -5.15 -7.71 12.69
C VAL A 111 -4.55 -6.32 12.46
N PRO A 112 -5.37 -5.28 12.14
CA PRO A 112 -4.88 -3.91 12.07
C PRO A 112 -4.11 -3.51 13.33
N GLY A 113 -2.89 -2.99 13.16
CA GLY A 113 -1.95 -2.72 14.25
C GLY A 113 -0.85 -3.77 14.42
N ASP A 114 -0.98 -4.94 13.78
CA ASP A 114 0.07 -5.96 13.81
C ASP A 114 1.31 -5.55 13.01
N THR A 115 2.43 -6.17 13.37
CA THR A 115 3.68 -6.14 12.60
C THR A 115 3.92 -7.50 11.97
N LEU A 116 3.90 -7.56 10.64
CA LEU A 116 4.31 -8.74 9.89
C LEU A 116 5.84 -8.73 9.73
N THR A 117 6.46 -9.90 9.87
CA THR A 117 7.91 -10.03 9.74
C THR A 117 8.26 -11.00 8.62
N PHE A 118 9.07 -10.53 7.66
CA PHE A 118 9.61 -11.30 6.55
C PHE A 118 11.14 -11.25 6.65
N ARG A 119 11.76 -12.29 7.20
CA ARG A 119 13.20 -12.28 7.58
C ARG A 119 13.54 -11.06 8.46
N ASP A 120 14.32 -10.12 7.96
CA ASP A 120 14.75 -8.89 8.63
C ASP A 120 13.91 -7.64 8.25
N VAL A 121 12.90 -7.81 7.41
CA VAL A 121 11.96 -6.75 7.02
C VAL A 121 10.72 -6.81 7.89
N LYS A 122 10.34 -5.68 8.47
CA LYS A 122 9.09 -5.52 9.23
C LYS A 122 8.09 -4.69 8.43
N VAL A 123 6.84 -5.11 8.45
CA VAL A 123 5.70 -4.38 7.86
C VAL A 123 4.71 -4.08 8.96
N HIS A 124 4.69 -2.84 9.41
CA HIS A 124 3.73 -2.35 10.40
C HIS A 124 2.43 -1.97 9.69
N THR A 125 1.31 -2.43 10.21
CA THR A 125 -0.03 -2.10 9.70
C THR A 125 -0.67 -1.04 10.58
N ILE A 126 -1.28 -0.02 9.97
CA ILE A 126 -1.96 1.08 10.68
C ILE A 126 -3.40 1.15 10.16
N LEU A 127 -4.37 1.00 11.06
CA LEU A 127 -5.79 1.14 10.70
C LEU A 127 -6.06 2.54 10.17
N THR A 128 -6.71 2.63 9.01
CA THR A 128 -7.05 3.89 8.35
C THR A 128 -8.56 4.14 8.34
N PRO A 129 -8.99 5.39 8.53
CA PRO A 129 -10.39 5.78 8.31
C PRO A 129 -10.69 5.76 6.81
N HIS A 130 -11.36 4.69 6.37
CA HIS A 130 -11.80 4.49 4.98
C HIS A 130 -13.02 3.57 4.95
N ASP A 131 -13.82 3.65 3.88
CA ASP A 131 -15.06 2.87 3.75
C ASP A 131 -14.84 1.39 3.36
N GLY A 132 -13.59 0.95 3.26
CA GLY A 132 -13.21 -0.45 3.14
C GLY A 132 -13.20 -1.19 4.48
N ILE A 133 -13.31 -2.52 4.43
CA ILE A 133 -13.27 -3.38 5.62
C ILE A 133 -11.83 -3.44 6.14
N ASP A 134 -11.63 -3.21 7.46
CA ASP A 134 -10.33 -3.31 8.15
C ASP A 134 -9.19 -2.64 7.36
N THR A 135 -9.46 -1.49 6.72
CA THR A 135 -8.50 -0.84 5.84
C THR A 135 -7.23 -0.46 6.59
N VAL A 136 -6.08 -0.84 6.06
CA VAL A 136 -4.77 -0.52 6.64
C VAL A 136 -3.86 0.15 5.62
N CYS A 137 -3.03 1.06 6.12
CA CYS A 137 -1.81 1.50 5.43
C CYS A 137 -0.59 0.83 6.08
N PHE A 138 0.59 1.01 5.48
CA PHE A 138 1.77 0.24 5.83
C PHE A 138 2.99 1.13 6.06
N VAL A 139 3.84 0.75 7.03
CA VAL A 139 5.21 1.23 7.14
C VAL A 139 6.15 0.03 7.05
N ILE A 140 6.99 0.01 6.04
CA ILE A 140 8.00 -1.02 5.80
C ILE A 140 9.32 -0.56 6.41
N GLU A 141 9.88 -1.35 7.33
CA GLU A 141 11.13 -1.05 8.00
C GLU A 141 12.18 -2.10 7.66
N HIS A 142 13.35 -1.66 7.20
CA HIS A 142 14.51 -2.49 6.92
C HIS A 142 15.80 -1.68 7.11
N ASP A 143 16.77 -2.23 7.84
CA ASP A 143 18.10 -1.65 8.06
C ASP A 143 18.05 -0.15 8.46
N GLY A 144 17.13 0.21 9.36
CA GLY A 144 16.95 1.58 9.85
C GLY A 144 16.29 2.55 8.85
N ARG A 145 15.83 2.06 7.68
CA ARG A 145 15.06 2.81 6.70
C ARG A 145 13.58 2.47 6.79
N ARG A 146 12.74 3.47 6.55
CA ARG A 146 11.29 3.34 6.62
C ARG A 146 10.62 3.89 5.38
N LEU A 147 9.83 3.04 4.71
CA LEU A 147 8.99 3.40 3.57
C LEU A 147 7.53 3.35 3.98
N GLY A 148 6.79 4.45 3.80
CA GLY A 148 5.34 4.50 3.99
C GLY A 148 4.58 4.14 2.70
N ILE A 149 3.48 3.38 2.83
CA ILE A 149 2.46 3.20 1.80
C ILE A 149 1.15 3.64 2.42
N PHE A 150 0.76 4.88 2.16
CA PHE A 150 -0.38 5.57 2.74
C PHE A 150 -1.41 5.85 1.65
N THR A 151 -2.20 4.83 1.33
CA THR A 151 -3.29 4.85 0.36
C THR A 151 -4.61 4.57 1.06
N ALA A 152 -5.74 4.91 0.41
CA ALA A 152 -7.08 4.73 0.98
C ALA A 152 -7.24 5.45 2.32
N LEU A 153 -7.01 6.77 2.30
CA LEU A 153 -7.06 7.66 3.46
C LEU A 153 -8.35 8.50 3.39
N GLY A 154 -9.33 8.24 4.27
CA GLY A 154 -10.56 9.03 4.31
C GLY A 154 -10.36 10.47 4.78
N HIS A 155 -9.47 10.67 5.75
CA HIS A 155 -9.05 11.98 6.27
C HIS A 155 -7.71 11.86 7.02
N PRO A 156 -6.99 12.95 7.26
CA PRO A 156 -5.81 12.96 8.12
C PRO A 156 -6.14 12.54 9.56
N PHE A 157 -5.33 11.65 10.15
CA PHE A 157 -5.52 11.14 11.51
C PHE A 157 -4.18 11.07 12.28
N PRO A 158 -4.21 10.97 13.63
CA PRO A 158 -2.99 11.09 14.46
C PRO A 158 -1.90 10.07 14.11
N ALA A 159 -2.24 8.79 13.97
CA ALA A 159 -1.26 7.75 13.67
C ALA A 159 -0.60 7.91 12.28
N LEU A 160 -1.31 8.48 11.29
CA LEU A 160 -0.73 8.84 10.00
C LEU A 160 0.32 9.95 10.14
N ARG A 161 0.01 11.00 10.92
CA ARG A 161 0.95 12.11 11.17
C ARG A 161 2.21 11.63 11.91
N GLU A 162 2.04 10.75 12.89
CA GLU A 162 3.15 10.12 13.60
C GLU A 162 4.01 9.30 12.65
N ALA A 163 3.41 8.44 11.84
CA ALA A 163 4.12 7.63 10.84
C ALA A 163 4.89 8.50 9.84
N LEU A 164 4.26 9.56 9.30
CA LEU A 164 4.90 10.50 8.37
C LEU A 164 6.12 11.21 8.97
N SER A 165 6.14 11.44 10.28
CA SER A 165 7.26 12.12 10.96
C SER A 165 8.55 11.31 11.03
N VAL A 166 8.49 9.99 10.83
CA VAL A 166 9.61 9.06 11.05
C VAL A 166 10.02 8.27 9.80
N ILE A 167 9.36 8.48 8.65
CA ILE A 167 9.69 7.79 7.40
C ILE A 167 10.81 8.50 6.61
N ASP A 168 11.49 7.75 5.74
CA ASP A 168 12.48 8.26 4.78
C ASP A 168 11.84 8.56 3.41
N ALA A 169 10.80 7.80 3.03
CA ALA A 169 10.04 7.97 1.79
C ALA A 169 8.61 7.47 1.94
N ALA A 170 7.69 7.96 1.12
CA ALA A 170 6.31 7.47 1.10
C ALA A 170 5.65 7.54 -0.28
N TYR A 171 4.72 6.61 -0.48
CA TYR A 171 3.55 6.80 -1.33
C TYR A 171 2.45 7.39 -0.47
N LEU A 172 2.09 8.63 -0.72
CA LEU A 172 1.02 9.32 -0.01
C LEU A 172 -0.14 9.56 -0.97
N GLU A 173 -1.34 9.20 -0.59
CA GLU A 173 -2.54 9.47 -1.37
C GLU A 173 -2.67 10.98 -1.63
N SER A 174 -3.10 11.32 -2.83
CA SER A 174 -3.47 12.66 -3.28
C SER A 174 -4.53 12.44 -4.35
N ASN A 175 -5.79 12.31 -3.93
CA ASN A 175 -6.82 11.67 -4.74
C ASN A 175 -7.53 12.65 -5.67
N TYR A 176 -7.88 13.83 -5.19
CA TYR A 176 -8.68 14.77 -5.96
C TYR A 176 -8.32 16.22 -5.68
N ASP A 177 -8.49 17.04 -6.70
CA ASP A 177 -8.54 18.50 -6.57
C ASP A 177 -9.98 18.93 -6.22
N PRO A 178 -10.20 19.68 -5.14
CA PRO A 178 -11.56 20.05 -4.68
C PRO A 178 -12.37 20.82 -5.73
N ASP A 179 -11.76 21.74 -6.48
CA ASP A 179 -12.45 22.54 -7.49
C ASP A 179 -12.77 21.68 -8.72
N MET A 180 -11.84 20.84 -9.18
CA MET A 180 -12.08 19.92 -10.27
C MET A 180 -13.18 18.91 -9.92
N LEU A 181 -13.18 18.37 -8.70
CA LEU A 181 -14.23 17.46 -8.24
C LEU A 181 -15.60 18.16 -8.23
N ARG A 182 -15.67 19.40 -7.74
CA ARG A 182 -16.92 20.17 -7.67
C ARG A 182 -17.58 20.33 -9.04
N ILE A 183 -16.80 20.61 -10.09
CA ILE A 183 -17.31 20.82 -11.47
C ILE A 183 -17.36 19.52 -12.30
N SER A 184 -16.88 18.40 -11.78
CA SER A 184 -16.84 17.12 -12.49
C SER A 184 -18.26 16.61 -12.81
N PRO A 185 -18.42 15.72 -13.80
CA PRO A 185 -19.71 15.12 -14.15
C PRO A 185 -20.17 14.03 -13.17
N TYR A 186 -19.44 13.79 -12.09
CA TYR A 186 -19.81 12.81 -11.09
C TYR A 186 -21.12 13.18 -10.39
N SER A 187 -21.92 12.15 -10.03
CA SER A 187 -23.13 12.36 -9.25
C SER A 187 -22.79 12.96 -7.86
N ASP A 188 -23.73 13.71 -7.30
CA ASP A 188 -23.56 14.26 -5.94
C ASP A 188 -23.34 13.19 -4.88
N PHE A 189 -23.92 11.99 -5.08
CA PHE A 189 -23.67 10.84 -4.23
C PHE A 189 -22.19 10.44 -4.24
N LEU A 190 -21.59 10.32 -5.44
CA LEU A 190 -20.18 9.95 -5.56
C LEU A 190 -19.26 11.05 -5.03
N LYS A 191 -19.58 12.32 -5.31
CA LYS A 191 -18.82 13.47 -4.76
C LYS A 191 -18.81 13.42 -3.23
N ARG A 192 -19.98 13.26 -2.59
CA ARG A 192 -20.08 13.13 -1.12
C ARG A 192 -19.33 11.92 -0.58
N ARG A 193 -19.34 10.77 -1.29
CA ARG A 193 -18.55 9.59 -0.88
C ARG A 193 -17.06 9.90 -0.94
N ILE A 194 -16.58 10.54 -2.00
CA ILE A 194 -15.16 10.88 -2.16
C ILE A 194 -14.69 11.84 -1.06
N THR A 195 -15.48 12.85 -0.73
CA THR A 195 -15.11 13.90 0.24
C THR A 195 -15.52 13.60 1.69
N GLY A 196 -16.18 12.46 1.93
CA GLY A 196 -16.62 12.06 3.28
C GLY A 196 -15.48 11.46 4.12
N ASP A 197 -15.73 11.31 5.43
CA ASP A 197 -14.74 10.83 6.41
C ASP A 197 -14.13 9.46 6.08
N GLY A 198 -14.87 8.61 5.37
CA GLY A 198 -14.38 7.32 4.86
C GLY A 198 -13.99 7.35 3.38
N GLY A 199 -13.94 8.52 2.75
CA GLY A 199 -13.62 8.69 1.35
C GLY A 199 -12.12 8.72 1.08
N HIS A 200 -11.64 9.88 0.61
CA HIS A 200 -10.24 10.07 0.21
C HIS A 200 -9.75 11.47 0.60
N ILE A 201 -8.45 11.63 0.84
CA ILE A 201 -7.84 12.94 1.06
C ILE A 201 -7.66 13.70 -0.26
N SER A 202 -7.89 15.01 -0.19
CA SER A 202 -7.64 15.94 -1.29
C SER A 202 -6.15 16.19 -1.53
N ASN A 203 -5.84 16.83 -2.66
CA ASN A 203 -4.48 17.31 -2.95
C ASN A 203 -3.99 18.34 -1.92
N ASP A 204 -4.91 19.17 -1.40
CA ASP A 204 -4.57 20.18 -0.40
C ASP A 204 -4.21 19.53 0.95
N GLU A 205 -4.98 18.53 1.39
CA GLU A 205 -4.68 17.76 2.61
C GLU A 205 -3.38 16.98 2.49
N ALA A 206 -3.11 16.36 1.33
CA ALA A 206 -1.85 15.68 1.06
C ALA A 206 -0.66 16.65 1.10
N ALA A 207 -0.81 17.85 0.54
CA ALA A 207 0.20 18.89 0.56
C ALA A 207 0.45 19.40 2.00
N ASP A 208 -0.60 19.58 2.81
CA ASP A 208 -0.47 19.96 4.22
C ASP A 208 0.26 18.90 5.03
N LEU A 209 -0.12 17.63 4.90
CA LEU A 209 0.58 16.50 5.55
C LEU A 209 2.06 16.45 5.18
N SER A 210 2.38 16.66 3.89
CA SER A 210 3.76 16.66 3.41
C SER A 210 4.59 17.80 3.99
N LYS A 211 4.00 18.98 4.18
CA LYS A 211 4.68 20.16 4.75
C LYS A 211 4.84 20.10 6.26
N THR A 212 3.85 19.55 6.96
CA THR A 212 3.76 19.64 8.42
C THR A 212 4.29 18.44 9.15
N CYS A 213 4.30 17.26 8.52
CA CYS A 213 4.65 16.01 9.17
C CYS A 213 5.98 15.40 8.67
N VAL A 214 6.40 15.66 7.43
CA VAL A 214 7.65 15.11 6.91
C VAL A 214 8.82 15.93 7.44
N ASN A 215 9.72 15.27 8.18
CA ASN A 215 10.94 15.92 8.68
C ASN A 215 11.98 15.97 7.54
N PRO A 216 12.40 17.14 7.07
CA PRO A 216 13.47 17.23 6.08
C PRO A 216 14.79 16.78 6.74
N ARG A 217 15.29 15.63 6.34
CA ARG A 217 16.60 15.10 6.76
C ARG A 217 17.68 15.51 5.79
#